data_c6163e0baecc5a0162bf68723fc34e01
#
_entry.id   c6163e0baecc5a0162bf68723fc34e01
#
_cell.length_a   1.000
_cell.length_b   1.000
_cell.length_c   1.000
_cell.angle_alpha   90.00
_cell.angle_beta   90.00
_cell.angle_gamma   90.00
#
_symmetry.space_group_name_H-M   'P 1'
#
loop_
_entity.id
_entity.type
_entity.pdbx_description
1 polymer ?
#
loop_
_entity_poly.entity_id
_entity_poly.type
_entity_poly.pdbx_seq_one_letter_code
_entity_poly.pdbx_strand_id
1 'polypeptide(L)'
;MRGEKPNVRELALSNGMSYPSDVELVMMILGSGTQRMPIEFLAEKVLAVIERTNPPTLVGELLKIEGIGSTKALAIAAALELGRRLNRKPHAFLNNPVDVVPFVQHYAMQQVEHFICVSMNGAREIVNIHVAGVGAGNVACIRPTEIFCDPIKHHASAVVLCHNHPSGICAPSNRDIATTESLVEAAGLLGIVVLDHIILTRSGYFSFLEHELLPIPQ
;
A
#
# COMPACT_ATOMS: atom_id res chain seq x y z
N MET A 1 6.96 -5.67 -49.87
CA MET A 1 6.27 -4.78 -48.91
C MET A 1 6.62 -5.28 -47.50
N ARG A 2 7.51 -4.59 -46.77
CA ARG A 2 7.75 -4.85 -45.36
C ARG A 2 6.56 -4.23 -44.63
N GLY A 3 5.64 -5.04 -44.13
CA GLY A 3 4.56 -4.58 -43.28
C GLY A 3 5.19 -3.91 -42.05
N GLU A 4 4.93 -2.62 -41.87
CA GLU A 4 5.25 -1.94 -40.61
C GLU A 4 4.56 -2.70 -39.46
N LYS A 5 5.35 -3.21 -38.54
CA LYS A 5 4.78 -3.74 -37.31
C LYS A 5 4.03 -2.60 -36.62
N PRO A 6 2.76 -2.78 -36.29
CA PRO A 6 1.98 -1.73 -35.62
C PRO A 6 2.72 -1.28 -34.35
N ASN A 7 2.75 0.02 -34.12
CA ASN A 7 3.41 0.62 -32.97
C ASN A 7 2.68 0.15 -31.68
N VAL A 8 3.42 -0.48 -30.78
CA VAL A 8 2.86 -1.03 -29.52
C VAL A 8 2.03 0.01 -28.75
N ARG A 9 2.45 1.29 -28.80
CA ARG A 9 1.71 2.39 -28.15
C ARG A 9 0.36 2.66 -28.81
N GLU A 10 0.28 2.60 -30.13
CA GLU A 10 -0.98 2.77 -30.86
C GLU A 10 -1.93 1.61 -30.59
N LEU A 11 -1.40 0.39 -30.53
CA LEU A 11 -2.19 -0.79 -30.17
C LEU A 11 -2.71 -0.71 -28.72
N ALA A 12 -1.90 -0.25 -27.78
CA ALA A 12 -2.32 -0.06 -26.40
C ALA A 12 -3.38 1.03 -26.23
N LEU A 13 -3.27 2.13 -27.04
CA LEU A 13 -4.27 3.19 -27.06
C LEU A 13 -5.62 2.73 -27.64
N SER A 14 -5.61 1.87 -28.65
CA SER A 14 -6.82 1.37 -29.29
C SER A 14 -7.48 0.17 -28.59
N ASN A 15 -6.68 -0.70 -27.97
CA ASN A 15 -7.15 -1.98 -27.41
C ASN A 15 -7.04 -2.06 -25.86
N GLY A 16 -6.48 -1.02 -25.22
CA GLY A 16 -6.27 -0.97 -23.76
C GLY A 16 -4.97 -1.63 -23.30
N MET A 17 -4.63 -1.40 -22.04
CA MET A 17 -3.35 -1.82 -21.43
C MET A 17 -3.26 -3.32 -21.12
N SER A 18 -4.33 -4.07 -21.26
CA SER A 18 -4.32 -5.55 -21.15
C SER A 18 -3.86 -6.26 -22.42
N TYR A 19 -3.72 -5.54 -23.53
CA TYR A 19 -3.34 -6.08 -24.82
C TYR A 19 -1.82 -6.34 -24.97
N PRO A 20 -0.92 -5.41 -24.55
CA PRO A 20 0.53 -5.61 -24.68
C PRO A 20 1.05 -6.77 -23.83
N SER A 21 2.05 -7.48 -24.36
CA SER A 21 2.85 -8.46 -23.62
C SER A 21 3.73 -7.79 -22.56
N ASP A 22 4.27 -8.54 -21.59
CA ASP A 22 5.14 -8.02 -20.54
C ASP A 22 6.40 -7.34 -21.13
N VAL A 23 7.00 -7.89 -22.18
CA VAL A 23 8.12 -7.28 -22.90
C VAL A 23 7.71 -5.92 -23.49
N GLU A 24 6.54 -5.84 -24.11
CA GLU A 24 6.02 -4.61 -24.71
C GLU A 24 5.67 -3.56 -23.64
N LEU A 25 5.17 -3.97 -22.46
CA LEU A 25 5.00 -3.06 -21.32
C LEU A 25 6.33 -2.48 -20.86
N VAL A 26 7.38 -3.30 -20.75
CA VAL A 26 8.75 -2.83 -20.43
C VAL A 26 9.27 -1.91 -21.54
N MET A 27 9.05 -2.21 -22.82
CA MET A 27 9.41 -1.31 -23.92
C MET A 27 8.75 0.06 -23.80
N MET A 28 7.48 0.13 -23.41
CA MET A 28 6.77 1.39 -23.20
C MET A 28 7.38 2.22 -22.05
N ILE A 29 7.78 1.57 -20.95
CA ILE A 29 8.48 2.24 -19.83
C ILE A 29 9.86 2.74 -20.25
N LEU A 30 10.63 1.95 -20.98
CA LEU A 30 11.97 2.28 -21.44
C LEU A 30 11.97 3.44 -22.47
N GLY A 31 10.93 3.53 -23.28
CA GLY A 31 10.72 4.56 -24.30
C GLY A 31 11.58 4.38 -25.57
N SER A 32 12.85 4.02 -25.43
CA SER A 32 13.77 3.80 -26.56
C SER A 32 14.89 2.82 -26.19
N GLY A 33 15.40 2.12 -27.20
CA GLY A 33 16.64 1.35 -27.10
C GLY A 33 17.89 2.24 -27.06
N THR A 34 19.02 1.68 -27.40
CA THR A 34 20.29 2.38 -27.59
C THR A 34 20.77 2.23 -29.05
N GLN A 35 21.82 2.96 -29.46
CA GLN A 35 22.43 2.78 -30.76
C GLN A 35 22.95 1.36 -31.00
N ARG A 36 23.32 0.64 -29.94
CA ARG A 36 23.89 -0.71 -29.99
C ARG A 36 22.89 -1.82 -29.71
N MET A 37 21.74 -1.50 -29.09
CA MET A 37 20.77 -2.50 -28.67
C MET A 37 19.34 -2.05 -28.97
N PRO A 38 18.62 -2.77 -29.86
CA PRO A 38 17.21 -2.54 -30.11
C PRO A 38 16.39 -2.63 -28.82
N ILE A 39 15.27 -1.92 -28.78
CA ILE A 39 14.45 -1.80 -27.57
C ILE A 39 13.86 -3.14 -27.11
N GLU A 40 13.55 -4.02 -28.06
CA GLU A 40 13.02 -5.36 -27.80
C GLU A 40 14.00 -6.19 -26.96
N PHE A 41 15.26 -6.29 -27.43
CA PHE A 41 16.32 -7.03 -26.71
C PHE A 41 16.67 -6.41 -25.35
N LEU A 42 16.60 -5.07 -25.27
CA LEU A 42 16.82 -4.37 -24.00
C LEU A 42 15.70 -4.67 -23.00
N ALA A 43 14.45 -4.71 -23.48
CA ALA A 43 13.27 -5.02 -22.66
C ALA A 43 13.29 -6.48 -22.16
N GLU A 44 13.67 -7.43 -23.01
CA GLU A 44 13.81 -8.84 -22.61
C GLU A 44 14.86 -9.02 -21.49
N LYS A 45 16.01 -8.35 -21.60
CA LYS A 45 17.03 -8.37 -20.53
C LYS A 45 16.55 -7.76 -19.24
N VAL A 46 15.81 -6.66 -19.31
CA VAL A 46 15.22 -6.00 -18.15
C VAL A 46 14.17 -6.89 -17.51
N LEU A 47 13.27 -7.51 -18.30
CA LEU A 47 12.26 -8.42 -17.79
C LEU A 47 12.89 -9.62 -17.08
N ALA A 48 13.91 -10.25 -17.65
CA ALA A 48 14.62 -11.34 -17.03
C ALA A 48 15.32 -10.96 -15.70
N VAL A 49 15.73 -9.70 -15.54
CA VAL A 49 16.25 -9.19 -14.26
C VAL A 49 15.10 -8.99 -13.27
N ILE A 50 13.98 -8.42 -13.70
CA ILE A 50 12.79 -8.21 -12.84
C ILE A 50 12.31 -9.55 -12.25
N GLU A 51 12.19 -10.60 -13.08
CA GLU A 51 11.67 -11.91 -12.68
C GLU A 51 12.54 -12.64 -11.64
N ARG A 52 13.85 -12.42 -11.66
CA ARG A 52 14.79 -13.14 -10.77
C ARG A 52 15.30 -12.33 -9.58
N THR A 53 14.95 -11.04 -9.48
CA THR A 53 15.60 -10.13 -8.53
C THR A 53 14.61 -9.63 -7.47
N ASN A 54 15.03 -9.67 -6.21
CA ASN A 54 14.24 -9.12 -5.10
C ASN A 54 14.22 -7.57 -5.13
N PRO A 55 13.11 -6.91 -4.74
CA PRO A 55 12.94 -5.46 -4.81
C PRO A 55 14.09 -4.62 -4.24
N PRO A 56 14.71 -4.94 -3.08
CA PRO A 56 15.77 -4.11 -2.51
C PRO A 56 17.04 -4.01 -3.38
N THR A 57 17.32 -5.02 -4.19
CA THR A 57 18.55 -5.09 -5.02
C THR A 57 18.29 -4.78 -6.49
N LEU A 58 17.02 -4.62 -6.88
CA LEU A 58 16.58 -4.49 -8.27
C LEU A 58 17.29 -3.35 -9.02
N VAL A 59 17.36 -2.15 -8.43
CA VAL A 59 18.00 -0.99 -9.08
C VAL A 59 19.47 -1.28 -9.38
N GLY A 60 20.18 -1.89 -8.44
CA GLY A 60 21.59 -2.28 -8.64
C GLY A 60 21.78 -3.30 -9.76
N GLU A 61 20.88 -4.28 -9.88
CA GLU A 61 20.94 -5.27 -10.97
C GLU A 61 20.57 -4.67 -12.32
N LEU A 62 19.57 -3.77 -12.39
CA LEU A 62 19.23 -3.07 -13.61
C LEU A 62 20.36 -2.20 -14.15
N LEU A 63 21.12 -1.54 -13.27
CA LEU A 63 22.25 -0.70 -13.65
C LEU A 63 23.42 -1.49 -14.26
N LYS A 64 23.48 -2.81 -14.10
CA LYS A 64 24.48 -3.68 -14.75
C LYS A 64 24.15 -3.95 -16.22
N ILE A 65 22.93 -3.66 -16.67
CA ILE A 65 22.52 -3.85 -18.08
C ILE A 65 23.05 -2.70 -18.93
N GLU A 66 23.87 -3.01 -19.95
CA GLU A 66 24.32 -1.99 -20.90
C GLU A 66 23.12 -1.29 -21.57
N GLY A 67 23.08 0.04 -21.46
CA GLY A 67 21.96 0.86 -21.99
C GLY A 67 20.88 1.22 -20.98
N ILE A 68 20.99 0.74 -19.74
CA ILE A 68 20.15 1.14 -18.63
C ILE A 68 20.93 2.08 -17.69
N GLY A 69 20.61 3.37 -17.77
CA GLY A 69 21.11 4.38 -16.82
C GLY A 69 20.16 4.54 -15.62
N SER A 70 20.58 5.38 -14.67
CA SER A 70 19.83 5.62 -13.42
C SER A 70 18.37 6.03 -13.65
N THR A 71 18.11 6.89 -14.64
CA THR A 71 16.74 7.34 -14.96
C THR A 71 15.83 6.16 -15.34
N LYS A 72 16.28 5.27 -16.23
CA LYS A 72 15.50 4.10 -16.67
C LYS A 72 15.35 3.08 -15.53
N ALA A 73 16.43 2.79 -14.79
CA ALA A 73 16.41 1.87 -13.67
C ALA A 73 15.43 2.33 -12.56
N LEU A 74 15.45 3.62 -12.21
CA LEU A 74 14.55 4.19 -11.21
C LEU A 74 13.10 4.24 -11.71
N ALA A 75 12.85 4.55 -12.99
CA ALA A 75 11.49 4.53 -13.55
C ALA A 75 10.87 3.13 -13.47
N ILE A 76 11.62 2.08 -13.82
CA ILE A 76 11.17 0.68 -13.70
C ILE A 76 10.90 0.33 -12.24
N ALA A 77 11.85 0.59 -11.35
CA ALA A 77 11.70 0.28 -9.94
C ALA A 77 10.51 1.02 -9.30
N ALA A 78 10.30 2.29 -9.66
CA ALA A 78 9.17 3.08 -9.19
C ALA A 78 7.83 2.55 -9.72
N ALA A 79 7.74 2.16 -10.99
CA ALA A 79 6.53 1.57 -11.56
C ALA A 79 6.15 0.25 -10.88
N LEU A 80 7.13 -0.62 -10.65
CA LEU A 80 6.94 -1.90 -9.95
C LEU A 80 6.54 -1.68 -8.49
N GLU A 81 7.18 -0.75 -7.79
CA GLU A 81 6.84 -0.44 -6.40
C GLU A 81 5.45 0.19 -6.30
N LEU A 82 5.09 1.08 -7.23
CA LEU A 82 3.75 1.64 -7.28
C LEU A 82 2.71 0.54 -7.55
N GLY A 83 2.95 -0.33 -8.53
CA GLY A 83 2.10 -1.49 -8.81
C GLY A 83 1.96 -2.41 -7.60
N ARG A 84 3.06 -2.70 -6.90
CA ARG A 84 3.05 -3.47 -5.66
C ARG A 84 2.22 -2.80 -4.56
N ARG A 85 2.29 -1.47 -4.40
CA ARG A 85 1.47 -0.74 -3.43
C ARG A 85 -0.01 -0.74 -3.79
N LEU A 86 -0.34 -0.54 -5.06
CA LEU A 86 -1.71 -0.53 -5.56
C LEU A 86 -2.35 -1.93 -5.58
N ASN A 87 -1.56 -2.96 -5.92
CA ASN A 87 -2.01 -4.36 -5.99
C ASN A 87 -1.81 -5.13 -4.68
N ARG A 88 -1.35 -4.49 -3.62
CA ARG A 88 -1.44 -5.09 -2.28
C ARG A 88 -2.92 -5.25 -1.94
N LYS A 89 -3.49 -6.36 -2.42
CA LYS A 89 -4.48 -7.08 -1.62
C LYS A 89 -3.67 -7.64 -0.46
N PRO A 90 -3.83 -7.13 0.73
CA PRO A 90 -3.11 -7.64 1.87
C PRO A 90 -3.73 -8.97 2.27
N HIS A 91 -3.41 -10.05 1.55
CA HIS A 91 -3.70 -11.42 2.00
C HIS A 91 -2.64 -11.85 3.01
N ALA A 92 -2.30 -10.97 3.95
CA ALA A 92 -1.46 -11.34 5.07
C ALA A 92 -2.36 -11.91 6.17
N PHE A 93 -2.07 -13.13 6.57
CA PHE A 93 -2.66 -13.71 7.76
C PHE A 93 -1.96 -13.10 8.99
N LEU A 94 -2.75 -12.57 9.91
CA LEU A 94 -2.24 -11.92 11.13
C LEU A 94 -2.49 -12.81 12.33
N ASN A 95 -1.43 -13.12 13.06
CA ASN A 95 -1.54 -13.82 14.33
C ASN A 95 -1.96 -12.85 15.45
N ASN A 96 -1.36 -11.66 15.44
CA ASN A 96 -1.63 -10.59 16.39
C ASN A 96 -2.03 -9.30 15.67
N PRO A 97 -2.83 -8.40 16.28
CA PRO A 97 -3.20 -7.12 15.68
C PRO A 97 -2.01 -6.26 15.27
N VAL A 98 -0.91 -6.28 16.05
CA VAL A 98 0.31 -5.51 15.75
C VAL A 98 1.05 -5.97 14.50
N ASP A 99 0.75 -7.15 13.98
CA ASP A 99 1.32 -7.64 12.71
C ASP A 99 0.90 -6.77 11.51
N VAL A 100 -0.08 -5.86 11.68
CA VAL A 100 -0.44 -4.85 10.66
C VAL A 100 0.63 -3.76 10.50
N VAL A 101 1.46 -3.51 11.52
CA VAL A 101 2.42 -2.39 11.54
C VAL A 101 3.28 -2.33 10.28
N PRO A 102 3.90 -3.41 9.78
CA PRO A 102 4.70 -3.36 8.55
C PRO A 102 3.93 -2.87 7.31
N PHE A 103 2.60 -3.03 7.28
CA PHE A 103 1.76 -2.61 6.16
C PHE A 103 1.40 -1.11 6.21
N VAL A 104 1.41 -0.52 7.41
CA VAL A 104 0.97 0.87 7.65
C VAL A 104 2.09 1.78 8.15
N GLN A 105 3.28 1.25 8.48
CA GLN A 105 4.40 2.03 9.04
C GLN A 105 4.86 3.19 8.13
N HIS A 106 4.67 3.10 6.82
CA HIS A 106 5.01 4.19 5.91
C HIS A 106 4.20 5.48 6.16
N TYR A 107 3.03 5.39 6.81
CA TYR A 107 2.25 6.57 7.24
C TYR A 107 2.92 7.33 8.38
N ALA A 108 3.77 6.68 9.19
CA ALA A 108 4.53 7.35 10.24
C ALA A 108 5.48 8.46 9.73
N MET A 109 5.82 8.43 8.44
CA MET A 109 6.68 9.43 7.79
C MET A 109 5.90 10.66 7.31
N GLN A 110 4.57 10.64 7.35
CA GLN A 110 3.73 11.74 6.89
C GLN A 110 3.78 12.92 7.84
N GLN A 111 3.66 14.13 7.28
CA GLN A 111 3.71 15.40 8.03
C GLN A 111 2.36 15.78 8.66
N VAL A 112 1.29 15.12 8.24
CA VAL A 112 -0.07 15.29 8.75
C VAL A 112 -0.58 13.97 9.30
N GLU A 113 -1.52 14.04 10.24
CA GLU A 113 -2.17 12.86 10.79
C GLU A 113 -3.01 12.17 9.72
N HIS A 114 -2.86 10.86 9.62
CA HIS A 114 -3.67 9.98 8.79
C HIS A 114 -4.34 8.97 9.71
N PHE A 115 -5.64 8.80 9.57
CA PHE A 115 -6.36 7.72 10.22
C PHE A 115 -6.60 6.60 9.23
N ILE A 116 -6.12 5.41 9.54
CA ILE A 116 -6.09 4.25 8.67
C ILE A 116 -6.94 3.15 9.29
N CYS A 117 -7.77 2.50 8.49
CA CYS A 117 -8.50 1.32 8.88
C CYS A 117 -8.00 0.11 8.08
N VAL A 118 -7.55 -0.92 8.81
CA VAL A 118 -7.14 -2.21 8.25
C VAL A 118 -8.28 -3.19 8.47
N SER A 119 -8.92 -3.60 7.38
CA SER A 119 -10.07 -4.51 7.38
C SER A 119 -9.63 -5.96 7.26
N MET A 120 -10.23 -6.87 8.02
CA MET A 120 -9.91 -8.29 8.02
C MET A 120 -11.17 -9.16 7.91
N ASN A 121 -11.01 -10.33 7.27
CA ASN A 121 -12.03 -11.36 7.23
C ASN A 121 -11.99 -12.26 8.49
N GLY A 122 -12.93 -13.22 8.58
CA GLY A 122 -13.00 -14.17 9.68
C GLY A 122 -11.81 -15.13 9.81
N ALA A 123 -10.97 -15.24 8.77
CA ALA A 123 -9.72 -15.99 8.79
C ALA A 123 -8.51 -15.13 9.25
N ARG A 124 -8.74 -13.91 9.69
CA ARG A 124 -7.70 -12.93 10.05
C ARG A 124 -6.78 -12.53 8.89
N GLU A 125 -7.27 -12.61 7.67
CA GLU A 125 -6.56 -12.09 6.51
C GLU A 125 -6.96 -10.64 6.27
N ILE A 126 -5.98 -9.78 6.00
CA ILE A 126 -6.24 -8.40 5.60
C ILE A 126 -6.95 -8.41 4.24
N VAL A 127 -8.14 -7.84 4.16
CA VAL A 127 -8.91 -7.73 2.91
C VAL A 127 -8.83 -6.34 2.31
N ASN A 128 -8.62 -5.31 3.13
CA ASN A 128 -8.42 -3.94 2.67
C ASN A 128 -7.65 -3.09 3.67
N ILE A 129 -6.95 -2.06 3.17
CA ILE A 129 -6.35 -0.99 3.97
C ILE A 129 -6.75 0.32 3.32
N HIS A 130 -7.44 1.19 4.05
CA HIS A 130 -7.82 2.50 3.53
C HIS A 130 -7.51 3.63 4.51
N VAL A 131 -7.28 4.81 3.98
CA VAL A 131 -7.14 6.05 4.76
C VAL A 131 -8.52 6.65 4.90
N ALA A 132 -9.06 6.63 6.11
CA ALA A 132 -10.40 7.12 6.42
C ALA A 132 -10.42 8.64 6.69
N GLY A 133 -9.29 9.23 7.05
CA GLY A 133 -9.18 10.65 7.31
C GLY A 133 -7.74 11.17 7.23
N VAL A 134 -7.59 12.44 6.82
CA VAL A 134 -6.30 13.15 6.77
C VAL A 134 -6.48 14.56 7.32
N GLY A 135 -5.64 14.99 8.25
CA GLY A 135 -5.67 16.37 8.75
C GLY A 135 -4.95 16.56 10.09
N ALA A 136 -4.37 17.72 10.28
CA ALA A 136 -3.78 18.13 11.54
C ALA A 136 -4.87 18.49 12.57
N GLY A 137 -4.93 17.75 13.67
CA GLY A 137 -5.82 18.05 14.81
C GLY A 137 -7.32 17.75 14.59
N ASN A 138 -7.70 17.17 13.47
CA ASN A 138 -9.10 16.85 13.12
C ASN A 138 -9.46 15.36 13.20
N VAL A 139 -8.55 14.50 13.68
CA VAL A 139 -8.86 13.09 14.00
C VAL A 139 -10.04 12.97 14.97
N ALA A 140 -10.29 14.02 15.77
CA ALA A 140 -11.44 14.10 16.69
C ALA A 140 -12.81 14.27 16.04
N CYS A 141 -12.88 14.49 14.75
CA CYS A 141 -14.15 14.59 14.02
C CYS A 141 -14.33 13.46 13.03
N ILE A 142 -13.51 12.37 13.12
CA ILE A 142 -13.71 11.20 12.28
C ILE A 142 -15.04 10.55 12.66
N ARG A 143 -15.95 10.51 11.69
CA ARG A 143 -17.24 9.87 11.87
C ARG A 143 -17.13 8.36 11.69
N PRO A 144 -17.85 7.56 12.47
CA PRO A 144 -17.87 6.11 12.27
C PRO A 144 -18.17 5.69 10.82
N THR A 145 -19.00 6.46 10.12
CA THR A 145 -19.32 6.21 8.70
C THR A 145 -18.09 6.30 7.78
N GLU A 146 -17.10 7.15 8.09
CA GLU A 146 -15.88 7.29 7.29
C GLU A 146 -14.94 6.11 7.52
N ILE A 147 -14.94 5.57 8.74
CA ILE A 147 -14.14 4.40 9.11
C ILE A 147 -14.76 3.10 8.57
N PHE A 148 -16.07 2.90 8.77
CA PHE A 148 -16.68 1.59 8.57
C PHE A 148 -17.33 1.40 7.19
N CYS A 149 -17.44 2.43 6.35
CA CYS A 149 -17.95 2.31 4.98
C CYS A 149 -17.18 1.26 4.16
N ASP A 150 -15.86 1.28 4.20
CA ASP A 150 -15.01 0.34 3.47
C ASP A 150 -14.98 -1.06 4.08
N PRO A 151 -14.82 -1.26 5.41
CA PRO A 151 -15.01 -2.56 6.06
C PRO A 151 -16.34 -3.24 5.68
N ILE A 152 -17.44 -2.51 5.69
CA ILE A 152 -18.76 -3.03 5.31
C ILE A 152 -18.77 -3.50 3.86
N LYS A 153 -18.25 -2.70 2.92
CA LYS A 153 -18.16 -3.05 1.49
C LYS A 153 -17.34 -4.32 1.24
N HIS A 154 -16.32 -4.55 2.04
CA HIS A 154 -15.43 -5.70 1.93
C HIS A 154 -15.86 -6.87 2.81
N HIS A 155 -17.05 -6.80 3.43
CA HIS A 155 -17.56 -7.84 4.33
C HIS A 155 -16.55 -8.20 5.43
N ALA A 156 -15.84 -7.21 5.96
CA ALA A 156 -14.90 -7.41 7.03
C ALA A 156 -15.62 -7.80 8.33
N SER A 157 -15.07 -8.78 9.05
CA SER A 157 -15.55 -9.18 10.37
C SER A 157 -14.80 -8.48 11.51
N ALA A 158 -13.60 -7.98 11.22
CA ALA A 158 -12.77 -7.29 12.20
C ALA A 158 -11.95 -6.17 11.52
N VAL A 159 -11.49 -5.22 12.35
CA VAL A 159 -10.61 -4.14 11.94
C VAL A 159 -9.49 -3.91 12.95
N VAL A 160 -8.35 -3.39 12.47
CA VAL A 160 -7.37 -2.70 13.30
C VAL A 160 -7.38 -1.23 12.87
N LEU A 161 -7.55 -0.34 13.83
CA LEU A 161 -7.47 1.10 13.64
C LEU A 161 -6.02 1.54 13.80
N CYS A 162 -5.56 2.45 12.96
CA CYS A 162 -4.22 3.00 13.06
C CYS A 162 -4.25 4.50 12.80
N HIS A 163 -3.39 5.27 13.47
CA HIS A 163 -3.11 6.64 13.06
C HIS A 163 -1.65 6.99 13.36
N ASN A 164 -1.09 7.95 12.63
CA ASN A 164 0.26 8.40 12.87
C ASN A 164 0.28 9.69 13.68
N HIS A 165 1.29 9.83 14.54
CA HIS A 165 1.62 11.07 15.25
C HIS A 165 2.84 11.74 14.60
N PRO A 166 2.67 12.81 13.79
CA PRO A 166 3.79 13.56 13.21
C PRO A 166 4.73 14.18 14.25
N SER A 167 4.20 14.45 15.46
CA SER A 167 4.98 14.94 16.60
C SER A 167 6.06 13.98 17.09
N GLY A 168 5.93 12.67 16.77
CA GLY A 168 6.81 11.61 17.27
C GLY A 168 6.48 11.14 18.69
N ILE A 169 5.47 11.71 19.36
CA ILE A 169 5.01 11.25 20.68
C ILE A 169 4.15 10.01 20.48
N CYS A 170 4.63 8.85 20.98
CA CYS A 170 3.98 7.56 20.77
C CYS A 170 2.84 7.26 21.77
N ALA A 171 2.62 8.11 22.75
CA ALA A 171 1.55 7.95 23.73
C ALA A 171 0.20 8.47 23.19
N PRO A 172 -0.94 7.83 23.53
CA PRO A 172 -2.25 8.31 23.17
C PRO A 172 -2.61 9.60 23.92
N SER A 173 -3.29 10.51 23.25
CA SER A 173 -3.95 11.64 23.87
C SER A 173 -5.30 11.21 24.48
N ASN A 174 -5.87 12.03 25.37
CA ASN A 174 -7.23 11.81 25.88
C ASN A 174 -8.28 11.73 24.74
N ARG A 175 -7.99 12.43 23.64
CA ARG A 175 -8.82 12.46 22.45
C ARG A 175 -8.77 11.15 21.68
N ASP A 176 -7.60 10.54 21.58
CA ASP A 176 -7.43 9.23 20.94
C ASP A 176 -8.19 8.16 21.72
N ILE A 177 -8.15 8.23 23.05
CA ILE A 177 -8.90 7.32 23.94
C ILE A 177 -10.40 7.48 23.69
N ALA A 178 -10.95 8.69 23.76
CA ALA A 178 -12.37 8.94 23.54
C ALA A 178 -12.83 8.57 22.12
N THR A 179 -11.99 8.81 21.11
CA THR A 179 -12.26 8.39 19.72
C THR A 179 -12.30 6.87 19.62
N THR A 180 -11.36 6.18 20.25
CA THR A 180 -11.32 4.70 20.26
C THR A 180 -12.57 4.12 20.90
N GLU A 181 -13.01 4.65 22.05
CA GLU A 181 -14.24 4.23 22.73
C GLU A 181 -15.46 4.35 21.81
N SER A 182 -15.64 5.53 21.18
CA SER A 182 -16.76 5.76 20.27
C SER A 182 -16.73 4.85 19.03
N LEU A 183 -15.54 4.56 18.48
CA LEU A 183 -15.40 3.68 17.33
C LEU A 183 -15.63 2.21 17.69
N VAL A 184 -15.20 1.76 18.86
CA VAL A 184 -15.47 0.39 19.34
C VAL A 184 -16.96 0.17 19.54
N GLU A 185 -17.66 1.14 20.15
CA GLU A 185 -19.12 1.09 20.32
C GLU A 185 -19.84 1.02 18.95
N ALA A 186 -19.46 1.91 18.02
CA ALA A 186 -20.05 1.91 16.68
C ALA A 186 -19.77 0.63 15.89
N ALA A 187 -18.57 0.05 16.01
CA ALA A 187 -18.21 -1.22 15.38
C ALA A 187 -19.08 -2.37 15.91
N GLY A 188 -19.32 -2.40 17.21
CA GLY A 188 -20.19 -3.40 17.86
C GLY A 188 -21.61 -3.41 17.28
N LEU A 189 -22.19 -2.22 17.04
CA LEU A 189 -23.51 -2.08 16.40
C LEU A 189 -23.52 -2.61 14.94
N LEU A 190 -22.36 -2.59 14.26
CA LEU A 190 -22.20 -3.08 12.89
C LEU A 190 -21.80 -4.56 12.81
N GLY A 191 -21.61 -5.23 13.94
CA GLY A 191 -21.10 -6.60 13.98
C GLY A 191 -19.63 -6.73 13.57
N ILE A 192 -18.86 -5.64 13.67
CA ILE A 192 -17.43 -5.59 13.35
C ILE A 192 -16.62 -5.53 14.66
N VAL A 193 -15.58 -6.35 14.80
CA VAL A 193 -14.73 -6.34 15.98
C VAL A 193 -13.54 -5.41 15.77
N VAL A 194 -13.32 -4.45 16.67
CA VAL A 194 -12.06 -3.69 16.71
C VAL A 194 -11.05 -4.52 17.50
N LEU A 195 -10.01 -5.00 16.85
CA LEU A 195 -8.99 -5.86 17.46
C LEU A 195 -7.89 -5.06 18.16
N ASP A 196 -7.59 -3.87 17.66
CA ASP A 196 -6.62 -2.96 18.28
C ASP A 196 -6.78 -1.54 17.71
N HIS A 197 -6.19 -0.56 18.40
CA HIS A 197 -5.91 0.76 17.89
C HIS A 197 -4.41 1.03 18.07
N ILE A 198 -3.71 1.34 16.96
CA ILE A 198 -2.26 1.47 16.92
C ILE A 198 -1.85 2.89 16.54
N ILE A 199 -1.06 3.54 17.38
CA ILE A 199 -0.44 4.84 17.07
C ILE A 199 0.93 4.57 16.45
N LEU A 200 1.18 5.18 15.29
CA LEU A 200 2.43 5.01 14.54
C LEU A 200 3.31 6.24 14.69
N THR A 201 4.58 6.02 14.96
CA THR A 201 5.61 7.07 14.94
C THR A 201 6.83 6.61 14.16
N ARG A 202 7.76 7.54 13.87
CA ARG A 202 9.00 7.19 13.17
C ARG A 202 9.89 6.21 13.95
N SER A 203 9.77 6.22 15.28
CA SER A 203 10.60 5.42 16.19
C SER A 203 9.94 4.11 16.64
N GLY A 204 8.64 3.93 16.39
CA GLY A 204 7.93 2.75 16.85
C GLY A 204 6.41 2.91 16.77
N TYR A 205 5.71 2.12 17.54
CA TYR A 205 4.25 2.14 17.65
C TYR A 205 3.80 2.05 19.11
N PHE A 206 2.52 2.38 19.35
CA PHE A 206 1.81 2.14 20.60
C PHE A 206 0.53 1.37 20.27
N SER A 207 0.28 0.26 20.94
CA SER A 207 -0.93 -0.55 20.82
C SER A 207 -1.83 -0.33 22.03
N PHE A 208 -3.09 0.00 21.81
CA PHE A 208 -4.09 0.12 22.88
C PHE A 208 -4.36 -1.25 23.55
N LEU A 209 -4.34 -2.33 22.77
CA LEU A 209 -4.52 -3.68 23.28
C LEU A 209 -3.37 -4.09 24.22
N GLU A 210 -2.12 -3.89 23.79
CA GLU A 210 -0.93 -4.23 24.60
C GLU A 210 -0.84 -3.44 25.91
N HIS A 211 -1.46 -2.26 25.96
CA HIS A 211 -1.48 -1.39 27.14
C HIS A 211 -2.81 -1.42 27.90
N GLU A 212 -3.69 -2.40 27.60
CA GLU A 212 -4.99 -2.58 28.27
C GLU A 212 -5.92 -1.34 28.20
N LEU A 213 -5.76 -0.53 27.15
CA LEU A 213 -6.58 0.68 26.89
C LEU A 213 -7.68 0.45 25.85
N LEU A 214 -7.74 -0.73 25.23
CA LEU A 214 -8.78 -1.04 24.25
C LEU A 214 -10.10 -1.33 24.99
N PRO A 215 -11.19 -0.58 24.72
CA PRO A 215 -12.47 -0.81 25.35
C PRO A 215 -13.02 -2.22 25.00
N ILE A 216 -13.64 -2.87 25.99
CA ILE A 216 -14.36 -4.13 25.73
C ILE A 216 -15.77 -3.74 25.24
N PRO A 217 -16.24 -4.26 24.09
CA PRO A 217 -17.62 -4.04 23.65
C PRO A 217 -18.61 -4.53 24.72
N GLN A 218 -19.58 -3.68 25.07
CA GLN A 218 -20.66 -4.06 25.98
C GLN A 218 -21.71 -4.92 25.28
#